data_d9ddfa91d2ad7423970485570a5d5006
#
_entry.id   d9ddfa91d2ad7423970485570a5d5006
#
_cell.length_a   1.000
_cell.length_b   1.000
_cell.length_c   1.000
_cell.angle_alpha   90.00
_cell.angle_beta   90.00
_cell.angle_gamma   90.00
#
_symmetry.space_group_name_H-M   'P 1'
#
loop_
_entity.id
_entity.type
_entity.pdbx_description
1 polymer ?
#
loop_
_entity_poly.entity_id
_entity_poly.type
_entity_poly.pdbx_seq_one_letter_code
_entity_poly.pdbx_strand_id
1 'polypeptide(L)'
;MSKALRVPITETEAPRFTANHKLLLSQVVAALVEDGMLSRADSERVLVDARSAQGRLDLNPLVVVANLKPKHAKQAGKTLTLELLTEWLAEQAGLPYLKIDPMKIKMTEVTDVIGQAYAQRYKILPVAVTADEVVLATSEPFVDGWIHDLSRILRKDIQRVVANPLDVSRFLMEFYG
;
A
#
# COMPACT_ATOMS: atom_id res chain seq x y z
N MET A 1 -23.50 17.05 -22.11
CA MET A 1 -24.29 16.41 -22.13
C MET A 1 -24.23 15.12 -21.52
N SER A 2 -24.11 14.21 -22.12
CA SER A 2 -24.30 12.92 -21.56
C SER A 2 -23.31 12.57 -20.51
N LYS A 3 -22.18 13.25 -20.43
CA LYS A 3 -21.27 12.91 -19.46
C LYS A 3 -21.72 13.18 -18.10
N ALA A 4 -22.48 14.10 -17.85
CA ALA A 4 -22.97 14.37 -16.52
C ALA A 4 -23.69 13.17 -15.95
N LEU A 5 -24.17 12.30 -16.80
CA LEU A 5 -24.93 11.16 -16.33
C LEU A 5 -24.07 10.12 -15.66
N ARG A 6 -22.76 10.16 -15.93
CA ARG A 6 -21.94 9.16 -15.36
C ARG A 6 -21.57 9.42 -13.93
N VAL A 7 -21.59 10.65 -13.53
CA VAL A 7 -21.26 11.00 -12.17
C VAL A 7 -22.14 10.31 -11.14
N PRO A 8 -23.45 10.26 -11.34
CA PRO A 8 -24.29 9.57 -10.39
C PRO A 8 -23.97 8.09 -10.24
N ILE A 9 -23.55 7.44 -11.32
CA ILE A 9 -23.24 6.04 -11.24
C ILE A 9 -22.04 5.81 -10.33
N THR A 10 -21.03 6.63 -10.48
CA THR A 10 -19.85 6.52 -9.64
C THR A 10 -20.17 6.76 -8.17
N GLU A 11 -21.03 7.71 -7.93
CA GLU A 11 -21.38 8.07 -6.57
C GLU A 11 -22.15 6.98 -5.84
N THR A 12 -22.83 6.10 -6.57
CA THR A 12 -23.62 5.07 -5.91
C THR A 12 -22.82 3.83 -5.58
N GLU A 13 -21.60 3.73 -6.08
CA GLU A 13 -20.79 2.56 -5.81
C GLU A 13 -20.09 2.69 -4.48
N ALA A 14 -20.11 1.62 -3.71
CA ALA A 14 -19.38 1.59 -2.45
C ALA A 14 -17.89 1.55 -2.75
N PRO A 15 -17.07 2.28 -1.99
CA PRO A 15 -15.63 2.20 -2.17
C PRO A 15 -15.10 0.82 -1.79
N ARG A 16 -14.09 0.38 -2.48
CA ARG A 16 -13.48 -0.93 -2.22
C ARG A 16 -12.74 -0.96 -0.89
N PHE A 17 -12.19 0.17 -0.50
CA PHE A 17 -11.35 0.26 0.69
C PHE A 17 -11.87 1.35 1.63
N THR A 18 -11.76 1.09 2.92
CA THR A 18 -12.23 2.05 3.93
C THR A 18 -11.32 3.28 3.94
N ALA A 19 -11.93 4.46 3.93
CA ALA A 19 -11.18 5.72 3.92
C ALA A 19 -10.40 5.89 5.22
N ASN A 20 -9.18 6.41 5.10
CA ASN A 20 -8.28 6.67 6.21
C ASN A 20 -8.18 5.48 7.15
N HIS A 21 -7.89 4.32 6.58
CA HIS A 21 -7.84 3.07 7.33
C HIS A 21 -6.79 2.14 6.72
N LYS A 22 -6.21 1.30 7.56
CA LYS A 22 -5.31 0.26 7.08
C LYS A 22 -6.06 -0.71 6.20
N LEU A 23 -5.32 -1.40 5.34
CA LEU A 23 -5.90 -2.43 4.48
C LEU A 23 -6.57 -3.51 5.33
N LEU A 24 -7.77 -3.90 4.91
CA LEU A 24 -8.49 -5.01 5.51
C LEU A 24 -8.39 -6.21 4.55
N LEU A 25 -8.02 -7.35 5.09
CA LEU A 25 -7.83 -8.54 4.26
C LEU A 25 -9.08 -8.87 3.44
N SER A 26 -10.25 -8.78 4.06
CA SER A 26 -11.51 -9.07 3.37
C SER A 26 -11.70 -8.18 2.15
N GLN A 27 -11.35 -6.91 2.26
CA GLN A 27 -11.49 -5.98 1.14
C GLN A 27 -10.46 -6.23 0.05
N VAL A 28 -9.23 -6.54 0.43
CA VAL A 28 -8.18 -6.87 -0.54
C VAL A 28 -8.58 -8.12 -1.32
N VAL A 29 -9.00 -9.16 -0.63
CA VAL A 29 -9.38 -10.42 -1.27
C VAL A 29 -10.57 -10.20 -2.21
N ALA A 30 -11.60 -9.48 -1.75
CA ALA A 30 -12.77 -9.22 -2.59
C ALA A 30 -12.40 -8.45 -3.86
N ALA A 31 -11.54 -7.45 -3.73
CA ALA A 31 -11.12 -6.65 -4.87
C ALA A 31 -10.29 -7.47 -5.87
N LEU A 32 -9.41 -8.34 -5.37
CA LEU A 32 -8.61 -9.20 -6.24
C LEU A 32 -9.49 -10.19 -7.01
N VAL A 33 -10.52 -10.73 -6.36
CA VAL A 33 -11.45 -11.62 -7.04
C VAL A 33 -12.22 -10.86 -8.11
N GLU A 34 -12.70 -9.67 -7.77
CA GLU A 34 -13.45 -8.85 -8.71
C GLU A 34 -12.61 -8.46 -9.92
N ASP A 35 -11.32 -8.19 -9.71
CA ASP A 35 -10.41 -7.85 -10.80
C ASP A 35 -9.91 -9.07 -11.59
N GLY A 36 -10.35 -10.26 -11.21
CA GLY A 36 -9.99 -11.47 -11.96
C GLY A 36 -8.57 -11.95 -11.70
N MET A 37 -7.95 -11.50 -10.63
CA MET A 37 -6.58 -11.90 -10.30
C MET A 37 -6.55 -13.11 -9.36
N LEU A 38 -7.54 -13.23 -8.48
CA LEU A 38 -7.60 -14.29 -7.49
C LEU A 38 -8.88 -15.09 -7.71
N SER A 39 -8.78 -16.43 -7.72
CA SER A 39 -9.96 -17.27 -7.87
C SER A 39 -10.76 -17.30 -6.57
N ARG A 40 -12.05 -17.64 -6.65
CA ARG A 40 -12.87 -17.76 -5.46
C ARG A 40 -12.34 -18.84 -4.53
N ALA A 41 -11.89 -19.96 -5.09
CA ALA A 41 -11.35 -21.05 -4.28
C ALA A 41 -10.12 -20.60 -3.51
N ASP A 42 -9.21 -19.87 -4.18
CA ASP A 42 -8.03 -19.36 -3.50
C ASP A 42 -8.39 -18.27 -2.49
N SER A 43 -9.42 -17.47 -2.77
CA SER A 43 -9.83 -16.43 -1.82
C SER A 43 -10.32 -17.05 -0.51
N GLU A 44 -11.07 -18.16 -0.59
CA GLU A 44 -11.53 -18.86 0.60
C GLU A 44 -10.35 -19.45 1.37
N ARG A 45 -9.38 -20.00 0.64
CA ARG A 45 -8.19 -20.57 1.25
C ARG A 45 -7.38 -19.51 2.01
N VAL A 46 -7.26 -18.32 1.40
CA VAL A 46 -6.56 -17.21 2.06
C VAL A 46 -7.27 -16.81 3.35
N LEU A 47 -8.58 -16.69 3.31
CA LEU A 47 -9.36 -16.27 4.48
C LEU A 47 -9.33 -17.32 5.59
N VAL A 48 -9.36 -18.60 5.23
CA VAL A 48 -9.26 -19.69 6.21
C VAL A 48 -7.88 -19.68 6.85
N ASP A 49 -6.83 -19.53 6.05
CA ASP A 49 -5.47 -19.50 6.55
C ASP A 49 -5.26 -18.32 7.51
N ALA A 50 -5.82 -17.17 7.18
CA ALA A 50 -5.70 -15.98 8.02
C ALA A 50 -6.38 -16.18 9.37
N ARG A 51 -7.54 -16.87 9.39
CA ARG A 51 -8.23 -17.11 10.64
C ARG A 51 -7.43 -18.04 11.55
N SER A 52 -6.78 -19.04 10.98
CA SER A 52 -5.99 -19.97 11.79
C SER A 52 -4.72 -19.31 12.33
N ALA A 53 -4.26 -18.24 11.68
CA ALA A 53 -3.09 -17.48 12.14
C ALA A 53 -3.47 -16.27 12.98
N GLN A 54 -4.77 -16.10 13.24
CA GLN A 54 -5.27 -14.92 13.93
C GLN A 54 -4.62 -14.75 15.30
N GLY A 55 -4.24 -13.53 15.61
CA GLY A 55 -3.65 -13.21 16.91
C GLY A 55 -2.18 -13.45 17.01
N ARG A 56 -1.57 -14.08 16.01
CA ARG A 56 -0.14 -14.34 16.04
C ARG A 56 0.67 -13.22 15.41
N LEU A 57 0.20 -12.67 14.28
CA LEU A 57 0.94 -11.67 13.55
C LEU A 57 -0.02 -10.64 12.98
N ASP A 58 0.42 -9.38 13.01
CA ASP A 58 -0.33 -8.29 12.39
C ASP A 58 0.29 -8.04 11.02
N LEU A 59 0.03 -8.94 10.08
CA LEU A 59 0.62 -8.87 8.76
C LEU A 59 -0.19 -7.99 7.82
N ASN A 60 0.51 -7.32 6.93
CA ASN A 60 -0.13 -6.61 5.84
C ASN A 60 -0.90 -7.61 4.98
N PRO A 61 -2.16 -7.31 4.59
CA PRO A 61 -2.95 -8.23 3.78
C PRO A 61 -2.30 -8.71 2.49
N LEU A 62 -1.50 -7.87 1.82
CA LEU A 62 -0.81 -8.31 0.62
C LEU A 62 0.18 -9.43 0.93
N VAL A 63 0.82 -9.35 2.08
CA VAL A 63 1.77 -10.39 2.51
C VAL A 63 1.02 -11.69 2.79
N VAL A 64 -0.15 -11.60 3.43
CA VAL A 64 -0.96 -12.78 3.71
C VAL A 64 -1.33 -13.49 2.42
N VAL A 65 -1.79 -12.75 1.41
CA VAL A 65 -2.15 -13.34 0.12
C VAL A 65 -0.91 -13.93 -0.56
N ALA A 66 0.18 -13.17 -0.62
CA ALA A 66 1.39 -13.59 -1.32
C ALA A 66 2.01 -14.85 -0.70
N ASN A 67 1.90 -15.03 0.61
CA ASN A 67 2.48 -16.17 1.29
C ASN A 67 1.87 -17.50 0.85
N LEU A 68 0.63 -17.49 0.39
CA LEU A 68 0.00 -18.72 -0.11
C LEU A 68 0.33 -19.00 -1.57
N LYS A 69 1.06 -18.08 -2.22
CA LYS A 69 1.51 -18.22 -3.61
C LYS A 69 0.39 -18.61 -4.56
N PRO A 70 -0.74 -17.89 -4.54
CA PRO A 70 -1.85 -18.27 -5.41
C PRO A 70 -1.52 -17.98 -6.86
N LYS A 71 -2.09 -18.77 -7.75
CA LYS A 71 -1.92 -18.55 -9.18
C LYS A 71 -2.84 -17.43 -9.64
N HIS A 72 -2.39 -16.67 -10.63
CA HIS A 72 -3.23 -15.66 -11.24
C HIS A 72 -4.43 -16.35 -11.89
N ALA A 73 -5.62 -15.89 -11.60
CA ALA A 73 -6.83 -16.56 -12.04
C ALA A 73 -7.04 -16.53 -13.56
N LYS A 74 -6.50 -15.49 -14.22
CA LYS A 74 -6.67 -15.33 -15.66
C LYS A 74 -5.41 -15.49 -16.49
N GLN A 75 -4.25 -15.33 -15.88
CA GLN A 75 -2.98 -15.38 -16.62
C GLN A 75 -2.24 -16.66 -16.24
N ALA A 76 -2.30 -17.64 -17.12
CA ALA A 76 -1.69 -18.95 -16.89
C ALA A 76 -0.18 -18.78 -16.66
N GLY A 77 0.33 -19.53 -15.70
CA GLY A 77 1.76 -19.52 -15.40
C GLY A 77 2.22 -18.39 -14.50
N LYS A 78 1.34 -17.45 -14.15
CA LYS A 78 1.69 -16.37 -13.24
C LYS A 78 1.26 -16.66 -11.82
N THR A 79 2.10 -16.29 -10.87
CA THR A 79 1.78 -16.37 -9.44
C THR A 79 1.58 -14.94 -8.93
N LEU A 80 0.68 -14.76 -7.98
CA LEU A 80 0.47 -13.45 -7.35
C LEU A 80 1.58 -13.23 -6.33
N THR A 81 2.67 -12.63 -6.79
CA THR A 81 3.80 -12.30 -5.92
C THR A 81 3.50 -11.02 -5.16
N LEU A 82 4.26 -10.77 -4.10
CA LEU A 82 4.10 -9.55 -3.34
C LEU A 82 4.36 -8.30 -4.22
N GLU A 83 5.33 -8.37 -5.14
CA GLU A 83 5.56 -7.25 -6.04
C GLU A 83 4.38 -6.99 -6.96
N LEU A 84 3.81 -8.05 -7.52
CA LEU A 84 2.65 -7.90 -8.40
C LEU A 84 1.47 -7.30 -7.62
N LEU A 85 1.25 -7.76 -6.39
CA LEU A 85 0.18 -7.24 -5.54
C LEU A 85 0.43 -5.79 -5.15
N THR A 86 1.69 -5.41 -4.93
CA THR A 86 2.04 -4.04 -4.60
C THR A 86 1.77 -3.10 -5.78
N GLU A 87 2.10 -3.53 -7.00
CA GLU A 87 1.78 -2.75 -8.20
C GLU A 87 0.28 -2.58 -8.36
N TRP A 88 -0.48 -3.66 -8.10
CA TRP A 88 -1.93 -3.59 -8.14
C TRP A 88 -2.46 -2.60 -7.11
N LEU A 89 -1.90 -2.62 -5.89
CA LEU A 89 -2.33 -1.69 -4.84
C LEU A 89 -2.06 -0.24 -5.23
N ALA A 90 -0.92 0.02 -5.85
CA ALA A 90 -0.60 1.36 -6.33
C ALA A 90 -1.66 1.86 -7.31
N GLU A 91 -2.10 0.99 -8.21
CA GLU A 91 -3.17 1.33 -9.15
C GLU A 91 -4.48 1.63 -8.43
N GLN A 92 -4.81 0.82 -7.41
CA GLN A 92 -6.02 1.04 -6.62
C GLN A 92 -6.01 2.40 -5.93
N ALA A 93 -4.84 2.83 -5.48
CA ALA A 93 -4.70 4.09 -4.77
C ALA A 93 -4.49 5.29 -5.69
N GLY A 94 -4.29 5.05 -6.99
CA GLY A 94 -3.99 6.12 -7.92
C GLY A 94 -2.64 6.76 -7.68
N LEU A 95 -1.68 6.00 -7.17
CA LEU A 95 -0.34 6.48 -6.84
C LEU A 95 0.72 5.71 -7.62
N PRO A 96 1.88 6.32 -7.86
CA PRO A 96 2.96 5.59 -8.51
C PRO A 96 3.46 4.44 -7.65
N TYR A 97 3.89 3.38 -8.30
CA TYR A 97 4.59 2.29 -7.66
C TYR A 97 6.08 2.56 -7.66
N LEU A 98 6.76 2.29 -6.55
CA LEU A 98 8.21 2.42 -6.44
C LEU A 98 8.83 1.13 -5.93
N LYS A 99 9.81 0.61 -6.67
CA LYS A 99 10.70 -0.42 -6.16
C LYS A 99 11.83 0.30 -5.44
N ILE A 100 11.90 0.17 -4.12
CA ILE A 100 12.87 0.92 -3.32
C ILE A 100 14.29 0.44 -3.64
N ASP A 101 15.16 1.39 -3.97
CA ASP A 101 16.57 1.13 -4.18
C ASP A 101 17.35 2.00 -3.18
N PRO A 102 17.86 1.39 -2.10
CA PRO A 102 18.53 2.18 -1.07
C PRO A 102 19.78 2.90 -1.55
N MET A 103 20.39 2.43 -2.63
CA MET A 103 21.57 3.09 -3.19
C MET A 103 21.25 4.44 -3.79
N LYS A 104 19.98 4.68 -4.13
CA LYS A 104 19.55 5.95 -4.72
C LYS A 104 19.00 6.92 -3.68
N ILE A 105 18.99 6.54 -2.41
CA ILE A 105 18.41 7.36 -1.36
C ILE A 105 19.53 7.96 -0.52
N LYS A 106 19.47 9.30 -0.35
CA LYS A 106 20.40 10.00 0.53
C LYS A 106 19.87 9.91 1.95
N MET A 107 20.26 8.83 2.63
CA MET A 107 19.66 8.45 3.91
C MET A 107 19.67 9.54 4.96
N THR A 108 20.81 10.23 5.12
CA THR A 108 20.89 11.27 6.14
C THR A 108 19.96 12.44 5.85
N GLU A 109 19.78 12.78 4.58
CA GLU A 109 18.89 13.88 4.23
C GLU A 109 17.44 13.54 4.51
N VAL A 110 17.02 12.32 4.17
CA VAL A 110 15.62 11.95 4.33
C VAL A 110 15.26 11.69 5.79
N THR A 111 16.17 11.12 6.58
CA THR A 111 15.88 10.83 7.99
C THR A 111 15.84 12.11 8.84
N ASP A 112 16.47 13.18 8.36
CA ASP A 112 16.39 14.45 9.07
C ASP A 112 15.02 15.13 8.92
N VAL A 113 14.27 14.76 7.88
CA VAL A 113 12.99 15.40 7.60
C VAL A 113 11.89 14.86 8.48
N ILE A 114 11.87 13.54 8.69
CA ILE A 114 10.81 12.89 9.46
C ILE A 114 11.46 12.01 10.53
N GLY A 115 11.01 12.16 11.77
CA GLY A 115 11.55 11.38 12.88
C GLY A 115 11.09 9.92 12.84
N GLN A 116 11.86 9.07 13.50
CA GLN A 116 11.64 7.63 13.51
C GLN A 116 10.24 7.25 14.01
N ALA A 117 9.81 7.83 15.12
CA ALA A 117 8.53 7.48 15.72
C ALA A 117 7.37 7.77 14.78
N TYR A 118 7.42 8.91 14.08
CA TYR A 118 6.38 9.29 13.15
C TYR A 118 6.38 8.38 11.94
N ALA A 119 7.57 8.11 11.39
CA ALA A 119 7.71 7.23 10.23
C ALA A 119 7.20 5.83 10.52
N GLN A 120 7.52 5.30 11.69
CA GLN A 120 7.08 3.96 12.06
C GLN A 120 5.59 3.90 12.37
N ARG A 121 5.06 4.95 12.97
CA ARG A 121 3.62 4.99 13.28
C ARG A 121 2.76 4.89 12.05
N TYR A 122 3.13 5.62 10.99
CA TYR A 122 2.32 5.68 9.78
C TYR A 122 2.84 4.80 8.66
N LYS A 123 3.91 4.04 8.90
CA LYS A 123 4.52 3.15 7.90
C LYS A 123 4.88 3.92 6.64
N ILE A 124 5.56 5.05 6.82
CA ILE A 124 6.00 5.90 5.72
C ILE A 124 7.52 6.01 5.75
N LEU A 125 8.13 5.80 4.60
CA LEU A 125 9.57 5.85 4.46
C LEU A 125 9.94 7.02 3.56
N PRO A 126 10.65 8.04 4.07
CA PRO A 126 11.06 9.12 3.20
C PRO A 126 12.15 8.63 2.25
N VAL A 127 11.96 8.87 0.96
CA VAL A 127 12.88 8.37 -0.08
C VAL A 127 13.55 9.50 -0.86
N ALA A 128 12.97 10.69 -0.86
CA ALA A 128 13.58 11.85 -1.52
C ALA A 128 13.09 13.12 -0.88
N VAL A 129 13.92 14.14 -0.84
CA VAL A 129 13.56 15.43 -0.27
C VAL A 129 14.22 16.55 -1.06
N THR A 130 13.47 17.63 -1.29
CA THR A 130 13.99 18.85 -1.85
C THR A 130 13.55 19.99 -0.94
N ALA A 131 13.85 21.24 -1.32
CA ALA A 131 13.40 22.38 -0.54
C ALA A 131 11.87 22.43 -0.43
N ASP A 132 11.17 22.00 -1.48
CA ASP A 132 9.71 22.18 -1.59
C ASP A 132 8.92 20.90 -1.44
N GLU A 133 9.53 19.75 -1.56
CA GLU A 133 8.82 18.45 -1.60
C GLU A 133 9.51 17.39 -0.79
N VAL A 134 8.70 16.44 -0.31
CA VAL A 134 9.23 15.19 0.22
C VAL A 134 8.44 14.05 -0.42
N VAL A 135 9.15 13.01 -0.84
CA VAL A 135 8.51 11.80 -1.40
C VAL A 135 8.54 10.72 -0.33
N LEU A 136 7.37 10.19 -0.02
CA LEU A 136 7.20 9.17 1.01
C LEU A 136 6.69 7.88 0.39
N ALA A 137 7.40 6.78 0.65
CA ALA A 137 6.93 5.46 0.24
C ALA A 137 6.04 4.90 1.35
N THR A 138 4.90 4.35 0.97
CA THR A 138 3.95 3.78 1.92
C THR A 138 3.47 2.43 1.45
N SER A 139 3.16 1.55 2.40
CA SER A 139 2.47 0.31 2.14
C SER A 139 1.01 0.38 2.58
N GLU A 140 0.58 1.53 3.12
CA GLU A 140 -0.80 1.75 3.55
C GLU A 140 -1.33 3.04 2.92
N PRO A 141 -1.57 3.01 1.60
CA PRO A 141 -1.89 4.25 0.89
C PRO A 141 -3.26 4.85 1.26
N PHE A 142 -4.13 4.06 1.89
CA PHE A 142 -5.45 4.59 2.28
C PHE A 142 -5.44 5.19 3.68
N VAL A 143 -4.32 5.10 4.41
CA VAL A 143 -4.13 5.85 5.66
C VAL A 143 -3.56 7.20 5.27
N ASP A 144 -4.40 8.21 5.21
CA ASP A 144 -4.01 9.52 4.66
C ASP A 144 -4.33 10.70 5.56
N GLY A 145 -4.89 10.45 6.74
CA GLY A 145 -5.28 11.54 7.64
C GLY A 145 -4.11 12.36 8.19
N TRP A 146 -2.88 11.84 8.06
CA TRP A 146 -1.68 12.54 8.53
C TRP A 146 -1.10 13.52 7.51
N ILE A 147 -1.52 13.45 6.25
CA ILE A 147 -0.85 14.16 5.16
C ILE A 147 -0.89 15.67 5.33
N HIS A 148 -2.07 16.20 5.59
CA HIS A 148 -2.24 17.64 5.67
C HIS A 148 -1.40 18.26 6.81
N ASP A 149 -1.45 17.65 7.98
CA ASP A 149 -0.70 18.15 9.12
C ASP A 149 0.80 18.06 8.89
N LEU A 150 1.28 16.95 8.34
CA LEU A 150 2.70 16.81 8.09
C LEU A 150 3.19 17.81 7.04
N SER A 151 2.41 17.99 5.98
CA SER A 151 2.76 18.97 4.94
C SER A 151 2.91 20.37 5.55
N ARG A 152 2.01 20.73 6.45
CA ARG A 152 2.03 22.03 7.09
C ARG A 152 3.23 22.19 8.03
N ILE A 153 3.53 21.14 8.81
CA ILE A 153 4.65 21.15 9.73
C ILE A 153 5.98 21.28 8.99
N LEU A 154 6.14 20.51 7.91
CA LEU A 154 7.37 20.50 7.13
C LEU A 154 7.48 21.66 6.17
N ARG A 155 6.36 22.32 5.85
CA ARG A 155 6.28 23.34 4.81
C ARG A 155 6.77 22.81 3.47
N LYS A 156 6.35 21.59 3.16
CA LYS A 156 6.70 20.90 1.92
C LYS A 156 5.48 20.21 1.38
N ASP A 157 5.41 20.10 0.06
CA ASP A 157 4.41 19.26 -0.56
C ASP A 157 4.79 17.81 -0.35
N ILE A 158 3.79 16.98 -0.10
CA ILE A 158 4.01 15.55 0.12
C ILE A 158 3.58 14.80 -1.13
N GLN A 159 4.53 14.05 -1.70
CA GLN A 159 4.27 13.13 -2.80
C GLN A 159 4.38 11.73 -2.23
N ARG A 160 3.41 10.87 -2.54
CA ARG A 160 3.45 9.50 -2.03
C ARG A 160 3.64 8.52 -3.17
N VAL A 161 4.34 7.44 -2.89
CA VAL A 161 4.49 6.31 -3.79
C VAL A 161 4.19 5.05 -2.99
N VAL A 162 3.73 3.99 -3.65
CA VAL A 162 3.41 2.73 -2.99
C VAL A 162 4.59 1.78 -3.20
N ALA A 163 5.02 1.17 -2.12
CA ALA A 163 6.14 0.25 -2.15
C ALA A 163 5.81 -1.03 -1.38
N ASN A 164 6.58 -2.05 -1.64
CA ASN A 164 6.45 -3.37 -1.03
C ASN A 164 6.46 -3.25 0.49
N PRO A 165 5.46 -3.80 1.19
CA PRO A 165 5.36 -3.63 2.65
C PRO A 165 6.53 -4.22 3.42
N LEU A 166 7.13 -5.30 2.92
CA LEU A 166 8.31 -5.87 3.59
C LEU A 166 9.52 -4.98 3.40
N ASP A 167 9.63 -4.35 2.23
CA ASP A 167 10.72 -3.40 1.98
C ASP A 167 10.56 -2.14 2.83
N VAL A 168 9.36 -1.61 2.92
CA VAL A 168 9.11 -0.42 3.76
C VAL A 168 9.53 -0.72 5.21
N SER A 169 9.09 -1.85 5.75
CA SER A 169 9.44 -2.24 7.12
C SER A 169 10.94 -2.40 7.30
N ARG A 170 11.58 -3.09 6.35
CA ARG A 170 13.02 -3.33 6.43
C ARG A 170 13.81 -2.05 6.38
N PHE A 171 13.49 -1.16 5.45
CA PHE A 171 14.25 0.07 5.31
C PHE A 171 13.96 1.09 6.41
N LEU A 172 12.76 1.04 7.00
CA LEU A 172 12.50 1.83 8.20
C LEU A 172 13.47 1.45 9.31
N MET A 173 13.72 0.16 9.48
CA MET A 173 14.69 -0.29 10.48
C MET A 173 16.10 0.11 10.10
N GLU A 174 16.47 -0.06 8.83
CA GLU A 174 17.83 0.24 8.40
C GLU A 174 18.15 1.74 8.45
N PHE A 175 17.22 2.57 8.03
CA PHE A 175 17.47 4.01 7.96
C PHE A 175 17.52 4.66 9.33
N TYR A 176 16.69 4.20 10.25
CA TYR A 176 16.56 4.81 11.57
C TYR A 176 17.20 3.99 12.70
N GLY A 177 17.51 2.78 12.40
CA GLY A 177 18.08 1.87 13.38
C GLY A 177 19.53 2.03 13.59
#